data_795b565b0217be6275770f7250e3a436
#
_entry.id   795b565b0217be6275770f7250e3a436
#
_cell.length_a   1.000
_cell.length_b   1.000
_cell.length_c   1.000
_cell.angle_alpha   90.00
_cell.angle_beta   90.00
_cell.angle_gamma   90.00
#
_symmetry.space_group_name_H-M   'P 1'
#
loop_
_entity.id
_entity.type
_entity.pdbx_description
1 polymer ?
#
loop_
_entity_poly.entity_id
_entity_poly.type
_entity_poly.pdbx_seq_one_letter_code
_entity_poly.pdbx_strand_id
1 'polypeptide(L)'
;MFIPPELEQAWKSACKILFKEEIGGLEEFDGWLSAYAQTPRFEKSSISGKTVALGVDCFAENARFISHDEVDFAKNFKPLNINEIKDIDGIITALHERFYYTGNVILGNSSNVQDSTDLVNCNYIHKSSASADSRYLSNCRYLEGCEYCFGVLGAMESKYAIMCTGSGFTRCFECHSAQIASDCYFCGSIKNCSNCMFCFGTQQRSHMIGNLQLSREKYEKLKDKLVGEIAQELKDKKKIYSFFDILRECKKYPHRELGIKDTSPEERFDYGPIEKAFSETSSLLLGTPLSRIEEYSAFLQRDIPENGRLLSPFSGK
;
A
#
# COMPACT_ATOMS: atom_id res chain seq x y z
N MET A 1 0.08 4.34 22.98
CA MET A 1 -0.69 4.55 21.71
C MET A 1 -2.09 4.02 21.95
N PHE A 2 -3.13 4.69 21.48
CA PHE A 2 -4.51 4.21 21.74
C PHE A 2 -4.97 3.42 20.50
N ILE A 3 -5.24 2.13 20.68
CA ILE A 3 -5.88 1.29 19.65
C ILE A 3 -7.36 1.14 20.04
N PRO A 4 -8.31 1.34 19.12
CA PRO A 4 -9.72 1.09 19.41
C PRO A 4 -9.94 -0.33 19.94
N PRO A 5 -10.69 -0.52 21.05
CA PRO A 5 -10.90 -1.85 21.65
C PRO A 5 -11.47 -2.88 20.68
N GLU A 6 -12.30 -2.44 19.75
CA GLU A 6 -12.91 -3.29 18.74
C GLU A 6 -11.88 -3.77 17.71
N LEU A 7 -10.90 -2.94 17.35
CA LEU A 7 -9.80 -3.33 16.46
C LEU A 7 -8.88 -4.33 17.18
N GLU A 8 -8.58 -4.11 18.44
CA GLU A 8 -7.83 -5.08 19.26
C GLU A 8 -8.56 -6.42 19.38
N GLN A 9 -9.89 -6.41 19.54
CA GLN A 9 -10.69 -7.62 19.57
C GLN A 9 -10.70 -8.35 18.21
N ALA A 10 -10.73 -7.60 17.11
CA ALA A 10 -10.62 -8.14 15.75
C ALA A 10 -9.27 -8.83 15.54
N TRP A 11 -8.18 -8.20 16.01
CA TRP A 11 -6.84 -8.78 15.98
C TRP A 11 -6.77 -10.11 16.74
N LYS A 12 -7.25 -10.15 17.98
CA LYS A 12 -7.27 -11.37 18.79
C LYS A 12 -8.11 -12.46 18.15
N SER A 13 -9.24 -12.09 17.52
CA SER A 13 -10.09 -13.04 16.81
C SER A 13 -9.38 -13.62 15.58
N ALA A 14 -8.71 -12.78 14.79
CA ALA A 14 -7.91 -13.23 13.66
C ALA A 14 -6.77 -14.16 14.10
N CYS A 15 -6.07 -13.83 15.18
CA CYS A 15 -5.00 -14.66 15.72
C CYS A 15 -5.52 -16.05 16.17
N LYS A 16 -6.65 -16.10 16.85
CA LYS A 16 -7.27 -17.39 17.25
C LYS A 16 -7.64 -18.25 16.04
N ILE A 17 -8.13 -17.63 14.96
CA ILE A 17 -8.51 -18.34 13.75
C ILE A 17 -7.27 -18.85 12.99
N LEU A 18 -6.25 -18.01 12.85
CA LEU A 18 -5.07 -18.31 12.04
C LEU A 18 -4.03 -19.13 12.80
N PHE A 19 -3.79 -18.81 14.06
CA PHE A 19 -2.74 -19.42 14.88
C PHE A 19 -3.28 -20.33 15.98
N LYS A 20 -4.60 -20.48 16.09
CA LYS A 20 -5.31 -21.26 17.12
C LYS A 20 -5.15 -20.70 18.55
N GLU A 21 -4.52 -19.55 18.71
CA GLU A 21 -4.29 -18.89 19.99
C GLU A 21 -4.06 -17.39 19.84
N GLU A 22 -4.09 -16.65 20.95
CA GLU A 22 -3.67 -15.24 20.98
C GLU A 22 -2.14 -15.16 21.06
N ILE A 23 -1.56 -14.27 20.25
CA ILE A 23 -0.09 -14.10 20.17
C ILE A 23 0.41 -12.83 20.85
N GLY A 24 -0.48 -11.98 21.33
CA GLY A 24 -0.23 -10.68 21.96
C GLY A 24 -1.15 -9.59 21.45
N GLY A 25 -0.97 -8.37 21.91
CA GLY A 25 -1.73 -7.20 21.48
C GLY A 25 -1.28 -6.65 20.14
N LEU A 26 -2.19 -6.03 19.37
CA LEU A 26 -1.90 -5.48 18.05
C LEU A 26 -0.73 -4.48 18.06
N GLU A 27 -0.66 -3.64 19.09
CA GLU A 27 0.40 -2.63 19.22
C GLU A 27 1.82 -3.24 19.26
N GLU A 28 1.96 -4.44 19.83
CA GLU A 28 3.23 -5.14 19.91
C GLU A 28 3.77 -5.55 18.53
N PHE A 29 2.91 -5.66 17.52
CA PHE A 29 3.21 -6.07 16.16
C PHE A 29 3.28 -4.92 15.16
N ASP A 30 3.05 -3.68 15.60
CA ASP A 30 2.99 -2.50 14.72
C ASP A 30 4.23 -2.37 13.82
N GLY A 31 5.43 -2.54 14.37
CA GLY A 31 6.67 -2.46 13.60
C GLY A 31 6.82 -3.56 12.53
N TRP A 32 6.28 -4.75 12.77
CA TRP A 32 6.27 -5.83 11.80
C TRP A 32 5.21 -5.63 10.73
N LEU A 33 3.99 -5.28 11.12
CA LEU A 33 2.87 -5.06 10.22
C LEU A 33 3.10 -3.87 9.29
N SER A 34 3.76 -2.81 9.78
CA SER A 34 4.08 -1.62 9.01
C SER A 34 5.31 -1.75 8.12
N ALA A 35 6.10 -2.83 8.24
CA ALA A 35 7.37 -2.97 7.53
C ALA A 35 7.25 -2.88 6.00
N TYR A 36 6.10 -3.23 5.45
CA TYR A 36 5.80 -3.21 4.02
C TYR A 36 4.52 -2.41 3.68
N ALA A 37 3.88 -1.81 4.68
CA ALA A 37 2.74 -0.94 4.49
C ALA A 37 3.19 0.50 4.21
N GLN A 38 2.41 1.23 3.44
CA GLN A 38 2.56 2.67 3.34
C GLN A 38 1.73 3.33 4.42
N THR A 39 2.36 3.61 5.55
CA THR A 39 1.74 4.38 6.63
C THR A 39 1.62 5.85 6.24
N PRO A 40 0.64 6.59 6.78
CA PRO A 40 0.57 8.03 6.58
C PRO A 40 1.86 8.72 7.04
N ARG A 41 2.27 9.74 6.30
CA ARG A 41 3.30 10.68 6.76
C ARG A 41 2.67 11.66 7.74
N PHE A 42 3.43 12.10 8.73
CA PHE A 42 2.94 13.03 9.74
C PHE A 42 3.70 14.35 9.67
N GLU A 43 2.96 15.44 9.58
CA GLU A 43 3.48 16.80 9.58
C GLU A 43 2.73 17.65 10.63
N LYS A 44 3.16 18.90 10.80
CA LYS A 44 2.49 19.84 11.70
C LYS A 44 1.62 20.82 10.92
N SER A 45 0.41 21.05 11.39
CA SER A 45 -0.43 22.10 10.86
C SER A 45 0.28 23.44 10.99
N SER A 46 0.35 24.18 9.89
CA SER A 46 0.90 25.53 9.86
C SER A 46 0.03 26.57 10.59
N ILE A 47 -1.20 26.18 10.97
CA ILE A 47 -2.16 27.05 11.66
C ILE A 47 -2.15 26.76 13.17
N SER A 48 -2.41 25.51 13.57
CA SER A 48 -2.58 25.14 14.99
C SER A 48 -1.40 24.37 15.59
N GLY A 49 -0.48 23.86 14.76
CA GLY A 49 0.61 23.00 15.22
C GLY A 49 0.19 21.56 15.54
N LYS A 50 -1.09 21.19 15.39
CA LYS A 50 -1.54 19.80 15.61
C LYS A 50 -0.96 18.86 14.55
N THR A 51 -0.92 17.58 14.87
CA THR A 51 -0.43 16.56 13.94
C THR A 51 -1.43 16.33 12.81
N VAL A 52 -0.92 16.31 11.59
CA VAL A 52 -1.66 16.08 10.35
C VAL A 52 -1.14 14.83 9.70
N ALA A 53 -2.00 13.84 9.52
CA ALA A 53 -1.73 12.62 8.77
C ALA A 53 -1.95 12.89 7.27
N LEU A 54 -1.01 12.48 6.43
CA LEU A 54 -0.99 12.73 4.99
C LEU A 54 -0.87 11.40 4.24
N GLY A 55 -1.67 11.22 3.19
CA GLY A 55 -1.75 9.97 2.43
C GLY A 55 -0.71 9.85 1.31
N VAL A 56 0.11 10.87 1.09
CA VAL A 56 1.17 10.92 0.05
C VAL A 56 2.49 11.36 0.66
N ASP A 57 3.59 11.04 0.00
CA ASP A 57 4.95 11.32 0.48
C ASP A 57 5.64 12.46 -0.29
N CYS A 58 5.04 12.91 -1.41
CA CYS A 58 5.63 13.92 -2.29
C CYS A 58 4.92 15.27 -2.11
N PHE A 59 5.66 16.27 -1.71
CA PHE A 59 5.19 17.64 -1.50
C PHE A 59 6.14 18.63 -2.10
N ALA A 60 5.61 19.79 -2.48
CA ALA A 60 6.43 20.91 -2.94
C ALA A 60 7.41 21.37 -1.84
N GLU A 61 8.53 21.94 -2.25
CA GLU A 61 9.46 22.57 -1.33
C GLU A 61 8.73 23.69 -0.54
N ASN A 62 8.97 23.76 0.75
CA ASN A 62 8.27 24.68 1.67
C ASN A 62 6.75 24.48 1.75
N ALA A 63 6.28 23.27 1.54
CA ALA A 63 4.87 22.90 1.66
C ALA A 63 4.30 23.30 3.03
N ARG A 64 3.07 23.81 3.03
CA ARG A 64 2.31 24.12 4.24
C ARG A 64 1.18 23.12 4.38
N PHE A 65 0.99 22.64 5.59
CA PHE A 65 0.01 21.61 5.91
C PHE A 65 -1.10 22.15 6.80
N ILE A 66 -2.31 21.62 6.62
CA ILE A 66 -3.48 21.96 7.43
C ILE A 66 -4.30 20.67 7.65
N SER A 67 -4.93 20.56 8.82
CA SER A 67 -5.91 19.51 9.04
C SER A 67 -7.25 19.89 8.40
N HIS A 68 -7.98 18.90 7.88
CA HIS A 68 -9.23 19.13 7.18
C HIS A 68 -10.28 19.90 8.02
N ASP A 69 -10.32 19.67 9.32
CA ASP A 69 -11.23 20.36 10.24
C ASP A 69 -10.82 21.83 10.52
N GLU A 70 -9.64 22.26 10.09
CA GLU A 70 -9.17 23.65 10.16
C GLU A 70 -9.46 24.43 8.87
N VAL A 71 -9.95 23.77 7.82
CA VAL A 71 -10.22 24.42 6.53
C VAL A 71 -11.45 25.34 6.66
N ASP A 72 -11.21 26.64 6.56
CA ASP A 72 -12.28 27.63 6.41
C ASP A 72 -12.62 27.79 4.92
N PHE A 73 -13.59 27.03 4.46
CA PHE A 73 -14.00 27.05 3.06
C PHE A 73 -14.49 28.44 2.60
N ALA A 74 -15.14 29.21 3.46
CA ALA A 74 -15.63 30.55 3.14
C ALA A 74 -14.46 31.54 2.94
N LYS A 75 -13.41 31.42 3.73
CA LYS A 75 -12.21 32.25 3.63
C LYS A 75 -11.33 31.86 2.45
N ASN A 76 -11.09 30.56 2.28
CA ASN A 76 -10.16 30.03 1.27
C ASN A 76 -10.68 30.23 -0.15
N PHE A 77 -12.00 30.23 -0.34
CA PHE A 77 -12.62 30.45 -1.65
C PHE A 77 -13.01 31.92 -1.91
N LYS A 78 -12.58 32.87 -1.07
CA LYS A 78 -12.81 34.27 -1.33
C LYS A 78 -12.14 34.67 -2.66
N PRO A 79 -12.87 35.32 -3.58
CA PRO A 79 -12.30 35.78 -4.85
C PRO A 79 -11.07 36.68 -4.65
N LEU A 80 -10.14 36.60 -5.57
CA LEU A 80 -9.07 37.57 -5.68
C LEU A 80 -9.65 38.95 -6.03
N ASN A 81 -9.01 40.01 -5.54
CA ASN A 81 -9.39 41.38 -5.96
C ASN A 81 -8.67 41.76 -7.26
N ILE A 82 -9.13 42.83 -7.91
CA ILE A 82 -8.62 43.27 -9.22
C ILE A 82 -7.12 43.59 -9.19
N ASN A 83 -6.58 44.04 -8.06
CA ASN A 83 -5.17 44.33 -7.94
C ASN A 83 -4.30 43.07 -7.80
N GLU A 84 -4.89 41.97 -7.34
CA GLU A 84 -4.22 40.68 -7.25
C GLU A 84 -4.17 39.96 -8.60
N ILE A 85 -5.09 40.27 -9.52
CA ILE A 85 -5.22 39.60 -10.85
C ILE A 85 -4.67 40.43 -12.03
N LYS A 86 -3.91 41.46 -11.77
CA LYS A 86 -3.38 42.35 -12.83
C LYS A 86 -2.34 41.69 -13.74
N ASP A 87 -1.57 40.73 -13.23
CA ASP A 87 -0.56 39.98 -13.95
C ASP A 87 -0.38 38.58 -13.30
N ILE A 88 0.37 37.70 -13.99
CA ILE A 88 0.62 36.34 -13.53
C ILE A 88 1.34 36.33 -12.16
N ASP A 89 2.32 37.16 -11.96
CA ASP A 89 3.11 37.19 -10.73
C ASP A 89 2.26 37.65 -9.53
N GLY A 90 1.36 38.62 -9.75
CA GLY A 90 0.39 39.05 -8.76
C GLY A 90 -0.58 37.92 -8.37
N ILE A 91 -1.09 37.18 -9.36
CA ILE A 91 -1.96 36.04 -9.12
C ILE A 91 -1.23 34.94 -8.34
N ILE A 92 -0.01 34.54 -8.76
CA ILE A 92 0.78 33.51 -8.10
C ILE A 92 1.07 33.90 -6.64
N THR A 93 1.45 35.15 -6.40
CA THR A 93 1.72 35.66 -5.04
C THR A 93 0.47 35.59 -4.17
N ALA A 94 -0.67 36.05 -4.67
CA ALA A 94 -1.93 36.01 -3.93
C ALA A 94 -2.45 34.59 -3.65
N LEU A 95 -2.21 33.66 -4.57
CA LEU A 95 -2.58 32.27 -4.40
C LEU A 95 -1.63 31.54 -3.45
N HIS A 96 -0.35 31.84 -3.47
CA HIS A 96 0.66 31.21 -2.63
C HIS A 96 0.29 31.25 -1.13
N GLU A 97 -0.33 32.31 -0.67
CA GLU A 97 -0.78 32.45 0.72
C GLU A 97 -2.02 31.60 1.05
N ARG A 98 -2.73 31.09 0.06
CA ARG A 98 -4.01 30.39 0.20
C ARG A 98 -3.90 28.89 0.07
N PHE A 99 -2.82 28.37 -0.49
CA PHE A 99 -2.65 26.94 -0.71
C PHE A 99 -2.00 26.23 0.48
N TYR A 100 -2.62 25.11 0.86
CA TYR A 100 -2.14 24.18 1.86
C TYR A 100 -2.39 22.75 1.38
N TYR A 101 -1.51 21.84 1.72
CA TYR A 101 -1.78 20.43 1.64
C TYR A 101 -2.66 20.04 2.83
N THR A 102 -3.77 19.42 2.56
CA THR A 102 -4.75 19.03 3.58
C THR A 102 -4.61 17.57 3.94
N GLY A 103 -4.51 17.27 5.22
CA GLY A 103 -4.56 15.91 5.75
C GLY A 103 -5.65 15.73 6.79
N ASN A 104 -5.65 14.60 7.50
CA ASN A 104 -6.74 14.21 8.40
C ASN A 104 -8.12 14.26 7.71
N VAL A 105 -8.18 13.88 6.45
CA VAL A 105 -9.40 13.90 5.64
C VAL A 105 -10.24 12.67 6.01
N ILE A 106 -11.26 12.87 6.83
CA ILE A 106 -12.13 11.82 7.32
C ILE A 106 -13.57 12.22 7.00
N LEU A 107 -14.19 11.51 6.07
CA LEU A 107 -15.48 11.89 5.49
C LEU A 107 -16.55 10.82 5.74
N GLY A 108 -17.81 11.20 5.45
CA GLY A 108 -18.97 10.33 5.56
C GLY A 108 -19.23 9.89 7.01
N ASN A 109 -19.70 8.66 7.19
CA ASN A 109 -20.03 8.07 8.48
C ASN A 109 -18.82 7.37 9.14
N SER A 110 -17.65 8.02 9.07
CA SER A 110 -16.42 7.47 9.68
C SER A 110 -16.38 7.73 11.17
N SER A 111 -15.94 6.72 11.94
CA SER A 111 -15.76 6.84 13.40
C SER A 111 -14.63 5.95 13.92
N ASN A 112 -14.14 6.24 15.14
CA ASN A 112 -13.03 5.50 15.76
C ASN A 112 -11.80 5.42 14.85
N VAL A 113 -11.43 6.56 14.28
CA VAL A 113 -10.29 6.72 13.37
C VAL A 113 -9.15 7.41 14.09
N GLN A 114 -7.94 6.85 14.00
CA GLN A 114 -6.75 7.43 14.58
C GLN A 114 -5.57 7.38 13.59
N ASP A 115 -4.75 8.44 13.60
CA ASP A 115 -3.50 8.56 12.82
C ASP A 115 -3.69 8.21 11.33
N SER A 116 -4.83 8.62 10.75
CA SER A 116 -5.26 8.20 9.42
C SER A 116 -5.81 9.37 8.61
N THR A 117 -5.84 9.20 7.29
CA THR A 117 -6.34 10.22 6.36
C THR A 117 -6.98 9.60 5.12
N ASP A 118 -7.69 10.42 4.34
CA ASP A 118 -8.34 10.04 3.07
C ASP A 118 -9.30 8.85 3.22
N LEU A 119 -10.16 8.95 4.23
CA LEU A 119 -11.11 7.92 4.59
C LEU A 119 -12.55 8.35 4.33
N VAL A 120 -13.38 7.44 3.83
CA VAL A 120 -14.81 7.64 3.62
C VAL A 120 -15.58 6.44 4.17
N ASN A 121 -16.56 6.66 5.06
CA ASN A 121 -17.39 5.62 5.67
C ASN A 121 -16.58 4.50 6.36
N CYS A 122 -15.50 4.84 7.03
CA CYS A 122 -14.58 3.88 7.65
C CYS A 122 -14.72 3.86 9.18
N ASN A 123 -14.66 2.67 9.79
CA ASN A 123 -14.79 2.52 11.23
C ASN A 123 -13.69 1.64 11.83
N TYR A 124 -13.17 2.03 13.01
CA TYR A 124 -12.11 1.31 13.72
C TYR A 124 -10.80 1.22 12.92
N ILE A 125 -10.28 2.38 12.55
CA ILE A 125 -9.13 2.52 11.65
C ILE A 125 -7.93 3.09 12.42
N HIS A 126 -6.75 2.52 12.20
CA HIS A 126 -5.50 2.97 12.78
C HIS A 126 -4.38 3.01 11.73
N LYS A 127 -3.68 4.15 11.61
CA LYS A 127 -2.54 4.37 10.70
C LYS A 127 -2.80 3.98 9.24
N SER A 128 -3.99 4.29 8.72
CA SER A 128 -4.37 3.95 7.35
C SER A 128 -4.54 5.19 6.47
N SER A 129 -4.40 5.02 5.17
CA SER A 129 -4.70 6.05 4.18
C SER A 129 -5.43 5.48 2.98
N ALA A 130 -6.24 6.33 2.32
CA ALA A 130 -6.95 6.01 1.08
C ALA A 130 -7.85 4.76 1.18
N SER A 131 -8.85 4.79 2.08
CA SER A 131 -9.80 3.68 2.24
C SER A 131 -11.25 4.16 2.20
N ALA A 132 -12.14 3.33 1.67
CA ALA A 132 -13.58 3.57 1.67
C ALA A 132 -14.36 2.34 2.13
N ASP A 133 -15.52 2.57 2.77
CA ASP A 133 -16.51 1.56 3.17
C ASP A 133 -15.92 0.36 3.93
N SER A 134 -14.91 0.62 4.79
CA SER A 134 -14.10 -0.42 5.41
C SER A 134 -14.14 -0.40 6.94
N ARG A 135 -13.85 -1.55 7.58
CA ARG A 135 -13.79 -1.70 9.04
C ARG A 135 -12.56 -2.49 9.49
N TYR A 136 -12.07 -2.17 10.71
CA TYR A 136 -11.02 -2.89 11.41
C TYR A 136 -9.66 -2.90 10.68
N LEU A 137 -9.21 -1.75 10.21
CA LEU A 137 -7.98 -1.60 9.45
C LEU A 137 -6.81 -1.08 10.28
N SER A 138 -5.62 -1.61 10.02
CA SER A 138 -4.36 -1.04 10.50
C SER A 138 -3.31 -1.09 9.41
N ASN A 139 -2.52 -0.01 9.24
CA ASN A 139 -1.40 0.10 8.31
C ASN A 139 -1.72 -0.18 6.82
N CYS A 140 -2.93 0.07 6.37
CA CYS A 140 -3.43 -0.33 5.06
C CYS A 140 -3.44 0.81 4.03
N ARG A 141 -3.38 0.42 2.75
CA ARG A 141 -3.58 1.29 1.60
C ARG A 141 -4.32 0.52 0.50
N TYR A 142 -5.36 1.10 -0.10
CA TYR A 142 -6.25 0.51 -1.10
C TYR A 142 -6.98 -0.74 -0.61
N LEU A 143 -8.23 -0.59 -0.23
CA LEU A 143 -9.04 -1.69 0.26
C LEU A 143 -10.42 -1.69 -0.36
N GLU A 144 -10.94 -2.87 -0.63
CA GLU A 144 -12.32 -3.13 -1.02
C GLU A 144 -12.81 -4.35 -0.23
N GLY A 145 -13.91 -4.21 0.50
CA GLY A 145 -14.61 -5.30 1.18
C GLY A 145 -13.91 -6.00 2.36
N CYS A 146 -12.93 -5.36 2.99
CA CYS A 146 -12.09 -5.98 4.03
C CYS A 146 -12.73 -6.10 5.40
N GLU A 147 -12.51 -7.24 6.06
CA GLU A 147 -12.63 -7.43 7.50
C GLU A 147 -11.27 -7.86 8.07
N TYR A 148 -10.83 -7.30 9.20
CA TYR A 148 -9.62 -7.67 9.94
C TYR A 148 -8.29 -7.57 9.17
N CYS A 149 -8.12 -6.59 8.31
CA CYS A 149 -6.87 -6.41 7.55
C CYS A 149 -5.87 -5.57 8.34
N PHE A 150 -4.67 -6.07 8.63
CA PHE A 150 -3.75 -5.43 9.57
C PHE A 150 -2.55 -4.75 8.93
N GLY A 151 -1.74 -5.32 8.08
CA GLY A 151 -0.59 -4.69 7.48
C GLY A 151 -0.56 -4.80 5.96
N VAL A 152 -1.66 -4.47 5.29
CA VAL A 152 -1.90 -4.80 3.89
C VAL A 152 -1.58 -3.63 2.96
N LEU A 153 -0.85 -3.88 1.89
CA LEU A 153 -0.62 -2.99 0.77
C LEU A 153 -1.47 -3.47 -0.42
N GLY A 154 -2.66 -2.93 -0.62
CA GLY A 154 -3.51 -3.22 -1.76
C GLY A 154 -4.25 -4.56 -1.66
N ALA A 155 -5.26 -4.65 -0.83
CA ALA A 155 -6.18 -5.79 -0.78
C ALA A 155 -7.43 -5.50 -1.61
N MET A 156 -8.16 -6.53 -1.97
CA MET A 156 -9.49 -6.42 -2.57
C MET A 156 -10.50 -7.17 -1.69
N GLU A 157 -11.09 -8.26 -2.07
CA GLU A 157 -12.12 -8.95 -1.30
C GLU A 157 -11.54 -9.78 -0.13
N SER A 158 -10.92 -9.12 0.84
CA SER A 158 -10.18 -9.78 1.94
C SER A 158 -11.06 -10.12 3.13
N LYS A 159 -10.67 -11.13 3.94
CA LYS A 159 -11.20 -11.34 5.29
C LYS A 159 -10.04 -11.38 6.27
N TYR A 160 -9.68 -12.23 7.03
CA TYR A 160 -8.73 -12.20 8.12
C TYR A 160 -7.24 -12.01 7.72
N ALA A 161 -6.95 -11.25 6.68
CA ALA A 161 -5.62 -11.09 6.11
C ALA A 161 -4.69 -10.28 7.06
N ILE A 162 -3.46 -10.72 7.32
CA ILE A 162 -2.53 -10.05 8.24
C ILE A 162 -1.48 -9.21 7.50
N MET A 163 -0.72 -9.77 6.56
CA MET A 163 0.32 -9.04 5.81
C MET A 163 0.21 -9.25 4.30
N CYS A 164 -0.98 -9.23 3.74
CA CYS A 164 -1.24 -9.55 2.34
C CYS A 164 -1.10 -8.35 1.40
N THR A 165 -0.71 -8.56 0.15
CA THR A 165 -0.63 -7.50 -0.85
C THR A 165 -1.87 -7.39 -1.73
N GLY A 166 -2.42 -8.36 -2.39
CA GLY A 166 -3.59 -8.09 -3.19
C GLY A 166 -4.35 -9.29 -3.74
N SER A 167 -5.65 -9.14 -3.91
CA SER A 167 -6.65 -10.03 -4.50
C SER A 167 -7.37 -10.98 -3.54
N GLY A 168 -8.56 -11.46 -3.90
CA GLY A 168 -9.59 -12.16 -3.13
C GLY A 168 -9.19 -13.20 -2.08
N PHE A 169 -8.76 -12.77 -0.93
CA PHE A 169 -8.37 -13.61 0.19
C PHE A 169 -9.57 -13.99 1.05
N THR A 170 -9.53 -15.11 1.76
CA THR A 170 -10.54 -15.48 2.76
C THR A 170 -9.97 -15.58 4.16
N ARG A 171 -8.92 -16.37 4.37
CA ARG A 171 -8.17 -16.43 5.62
C ARG A 171 -6.72 -16.51 5.22
N CYS A 172 -5.96 -15.50 5.47
CA CYS A 172 -4.57 -15.46 5.03
C CYS A 172 -3.69 -14.94 6.14
N PHE A 173 -2.43 -15.24 6.07
CA PHE A 173 -1.47 -14.77 7.03
C PHE A 173 -0.46 -13.84 6.35
N GLU A 174 0.38 -14.34 5.46
CA GLU A 174 1.29 -13.54 4.67
C GLU A 174 1.28 -14.05 3.22
N CYS A 175 0.44 -13.45 2.37
CA CYS A 175 0.31 -13.84 0.98
C CYS A 175 0.60 -12.67 0.06
N HIS A 176 1.45 -12.89 -0.95
CA HIS A 176 1.77 -11.90 -1.96
C HIS A 176 1.07 -12.21 -3.27
N SER A 177 0.40 -11.21 -3.86
CA SER A 177 -0.24 -11.30 -5.18
C SER A 177 -1.03 -12.60 -5.38
N ALA A 178 -1.71 -13.06 -4.33
CA ALA A 178 -2.53 -14.26 -4.40
C ALA A 178 -3.86 -13.92 -5.07
N GLN A 179 -4.11 -14.53 -6.22
CA GLN A 179 -5.40 -14.46 -6.88
C GLN A 179 -6.29 -15.58 -6.32
N ILE A 180 -7.31 -15.20 -5.53
CA ILE A 180 -8.28 -16.13 -4.93
C ILE A 180 -7.58 -17.27 -4.18
N ALA A 181 -7.16 -17.01 -2.97
CA ALA A 181 -6.54 -17.99 -2.08
C ALA A 181 -7.38 -18.20 -0.83
N SER A 182 -7.50 -19.43 -0.34
CA SER A 182 -8.17 -19.74 0.91
C SER A 182 -7.23 -20.53 1.83
N ASP A 183 -7.13 -20.12 3.09
CA ASP A 183 -6.31 -20.79 4.11
C ASP A 183 -4.84 -21.03 3.66
N CYS A 184 -4.20 -19.98 3.13
CA CYS A 184 -2.83 -20.04 2.61
C CYS A 184 -1.87 -19.25 3.49
N TYR A 185 -0.78 -19.88 3.92
CA TYR A 185 0.24 -19.34 4.80
C TYR A 185 1.57 -19.19 4.05
N PHE A 186 2.20 -18.02 4.05
CA PHE A 186 3.47 -17.76 3.37
C PHE A 186 3.49 -18.21 1.90
N CYS A 187 2.52 -17.78 1.11
CA CYS A 187 2.44 -18.17 -0.28
C CYS A 187 2.71 -17.01 -1.22
N GLY A 188 3.49 -17.24 -2.28
CA GLY A 188 3.84 -16.24 -3.29
C GLY A 188 3.36 -16.63 -4.69
N SER A 189 2.73 -15.68 -5.43
CA SER A 189 2.31 -15.90 -6.83
C SER A 189 1.50 -17.17 -7.04
N ILE A 190 0.51 -17.42 -6.16
CA ILE A 190 -0.41 -18.58 -6.29
C ILE A 190 -1.73 -18.16 -6.92
N LYS A 191 -2.40 -19.08 -7.63
CA LYS A 191 -3.69 -18.83 -8.26
C LYS A 191 -4.68 -19.98 -8.00
N ASN A 192 -5.88 -19.65 -7.48
CA ASN A 192 -6.92 -20.62 -7.17
C ASN A 192 -6.42 -21.79 -6.29
N CYS A 193 -5.64 -21.47 -5.27
CA CYS A 193 -5.11 -22.44 -4.33
C CYS A 193 -5.83 -22.39 -2.99
N SER A 194 -5.89 -23.51 -2.29
CA SER A 194 -6.46 -23.60 -0.94
C SER A 194 -5.64 -24.52 -0.05
N ASN A 195 -5.62 -24.24 1.26
CA ASN A 195 -4.86 -25.05 2.20
C ASN A 195 -3.41 -25.28 1.74
N CYS A 196 -2.67 -24.18 1.57
CA CYS A 196 -1.28 -24.23 1.12
C CYS A 196 -0.37 -23.46 2.09
N MET A 197 0.84 -23.98 2.30
CA MET A 197 1.86 -23.32 3.14
C MET A 197 3.20 -23.29 2.39
N PHE A 198 3.89 -22.15 2.43
CA PHE A 198 5.19 -21.94 1.79
C PHE A 198 5.21 -22.32 0.31
N CYS A 199 4.10 -22.08 -0.41
CA CYS A 199 3.96 -22.40 -1.82
C CYS A 199 4.19 -21.19 -2.71
N PHE A 200 4.75 -21.43 -3.89
CA PHE A 200 5.09 -20.37 -4.84
C PHE A 200 4.90 -20.82 -6.29
N GLY A 201 4.51 -19.88 -7.16
CA GLY A 201 4.41 -20.11 -8.60
C GLY A 201 3.47 -21.26 -8.98
N THR A 202 2.40 -21.54 -8.20
CA THR A 202 1.52 -22.69 -8.43
C THR A 202 0.07 -22.26 -8.58
N GLN A 203 -0.73 -23.10 -9.24
CA GLN A 203 -2.13 -22.80 -9.49
C GLN A 203 -3.01 -24.06 -9.42
N GLN A 204 -4.29 -23.83 -9.00
CA GLN A 204 -5.30 -24.88 -8.90
C GLN A 204 -4.86 -26.09 -8.05
N ARG A 205 -4.30 -25.81 -6.88
CA ARG A 205 -3.78 -26.83 -5.96
C ARG A 205 -4.35 -26.67 -4.56
N SER A 206 -4.30 -27.78 -3.81
CA SER A 206 -4.69 -27.81 -2.40
C SER A 206 -3.83 -28.80 -1.61
N HIS A 207 -3.74 -28.57 -0.28
CA HIS A 207 -3.00 -29.43 0.65
C HIS A 207 -1.52 -29.60 0.27
N MET A 208 -0.84 -28.44 0.08
CA MET A 208 0.58 -28.43 -0.29
C MET A 208 1.40 -27.71 0.78
N ILE A 209 2.63 -28.19 0.98
CA ILE A 209 3.66 -27.49 1.78
C ILE A 209 4.94 -27.46 0.95
N GLY A 210 5.51 -26.25 0.72
CA GLY A 210 6.73 -26.09 -0.11
C GLY A 210 6.56 -26.67 -1.52
N ASN A 211 5.41 -26.48 -2.15
CA ASN A 211 5.02 -27.09 -3.44
C ASN A 211 4.90 -28.62 -3.44
N LEU A 212 5.10 -29.30 -2.30
CA LEU A 212 4.91 -30.74 -2.19
C LEU A 212 3.43 -31.06 -1.95
N GLN A 213 2.83 -31.82 -2.86
CA GLN A 213 1.45 -32.30 -2.74
C GLN A 213 1.36 -33.39 -1.65
N LEU A 214 0.45 -33.19 -0.71
CA LEU A 214 0.25 -34.11 0.41
C LEU A 214 -1.18 -34.68 0.40
N SER A 215 -1.39 -35.80 1.09
CA SER A 215 -2.76 -36.20 1.47
C SER A 215 -3.31 -35.21 2.50
N ARG A 216 -4.62 -35.06 2.54
CA ARG A 216 -5.30 -34.16 3.49
C ARG A 216 -4.85 -34.42 4.94
N GLU A 217 -4.81 -35.69 5.35
CA GLU A 217 -4.41 -36.09 6.70
C GLU A 217 -2.97 -35.66 7.04
N LYS A 218 -2.02 -35.92 6.11
CA LYS A 218 -0.62 -35.52 6.30
C LYS A 218 -0.48 -34.00 6.32
N TYR A 219 -1.22 -33.30 5.45
CA TYR A 219 -1.22 -31.84 5.43
C TYR A 219 -1.69 -31.26 6.76
N GLU A 220 -2.85 -31.68 7.27
CA GLU A 220 -3.40 -31.13 8.52
C GLU A 220 -2.46 -31.37 9.71
N LYS A 221 -1.87 -32.56 9.81
CA LYS A 221 -0.90 -32.86 10.87
C LYS A 221 0.34 -31.97 10.82
N LEU A 222 0.89 -31.74 9.62
CA LEU A 222 2.07 -30.87 9.45
C LEU A 222 1.69 -29.40 9.64
N LYS A 223 0.53 -28.98 9.12
CA LYS A 223 0.01 -27.64 9.31
C LYS A 223 -0.11 -27.30 10.80
N ASP A 224 -0.71 -28.18 11.59
CA ASP A 224 -0.88 -27.97 13.03
C ASP A 224 0.44 -27.77 13.75
N LYS A 225 1.45 -28.55 13.41
CA LYS A 225 2.81 -28.38 13.93
C LYS A 225 3.38 -27.03 13.55
N LEU A 226 3.38 -26.71 12.24
CA LEU A 226 3.99 -25.47 11.73
C LEU A 226 3.25 -24.21 12.24
N VAL A 227 1.93 -24.24 12.33
CA VAL A 227 1.16 -23.13 12.89
C VAL A 227 1.52 -22.90 14.36
N GLY A 228 1.71 -23.96 15.16
CA GLY A 228 2.19 -23.83 16.53
C GLY A 228 3.59 -23.21 16.63
N GLU A 229 4.53 -23.62 15.76
CA GLU A 229 5.87 -23.04 15.71
C GLU A 229 5.83 -21.55 15.29
N ILE A 230 5.00 -21.19 14.31
CA ILE A 230 4.77 -19.80 13.89
C ILE A 230 4.19 -18.97 15.03
N ALA A 231 3.18 -19.48 15.71
CA ALA A 231 2.55 -18.80 16.86
C ALA A 231 3.56 -18.53 17.99
N GLN A 232 4.39 -19.52 18.30
CA GLN A 232 5.43 -19.38 19.32
C GLN A 232 6.47 -18.32 18.92
N GLU A 233 6.94 -18.34 17.68
CA GLU A 233 7.91 -17.36 17.19
C GLU A 233 7.33 -15.93 17.21
N LEU A 234 6.07 -15.76 16.81
CA LEU A 234 5.38 -14.48 16.88
C LEU A 234 5.21 -13.98 18.32
N LYS A 235 4.91 -14.86 19.29
CA LYS A 235 4.87 -14.50 20.69
C LYS A 235 6.20 -14.02 21.23
N ASP A 236 7.27 -14.70 20.89
CA ASP A 236 8.59 -14.44 21.43
C ASP A 236 9.25 -13.20 20.78
N LYS A 237 9.14 -13.06 19.47
CA LYS A 237 9.87 -12.05 18.70
C LYS A 237 9.01 -10.89 18.21
N LYS A 238 7.67 -10.98 18.29
CA LYS A 238 6.69 -10.01 17.73
C LYS A 238 6.83 -9.77 16.23
N LYS A 239 7.51 -10.66 15.56
CA LYS A 239 7.69 -10.71 14.11
C LYS A 239 8.06 -12.12 13.69
N ILE A 240 7.88 -12.39 12.42
CA ILE A 240 8.39 -13.59 11.79
C ILE A 240 9.07 -13.21 10.48
N TYR A 241 10.01 -14.05 10.04
CA TYR A 241 10.69 -13.89 8.78
C TYR A 241 9.69 -13.88 7.62
N SER A 242 9.64 -12.80 6.86
CA SER A 242 8.64 -12.59 5.82
C SER A 242 9.10 -13.12 4.48
N PHE A 243 8.15 -13.29 3.54
CA PHE A 243 8.47 -13.60 2.15
C PHE A 243 9.36 -12.50 1.52
N PHE A 244 9.19 -11.26 1.88
CA PHE A 244 10.04 -10.15 1.43
C PHE A 244 11.46 -10.23 1.99
N ASP A 245 11.63 -10.71 3.21
CA ASP A 245 12.97 -10.94 3.78
C ASP A 245 13.68 -12.03 2.99
N ILE A 246 12.98 -13.10 2.60
CA ILE A 246 13.52 -14.14 1.70
C ILE A 246 13.98 -13.51 0.37
N LEU A 247 13.16 -12.65 -0.23
CA LEU A 247 13.51 -12.00 -1.49
C LEU A 247 14.72 -11.06 -1.37
N ARG A 248 14.84 -10.33 -0.25
CA ARG A 248 16.00 -9.46 0.00
C ARG A 248 17.30 -10.22 0.16
N GLU A 249 17.24 -11.40 0.75
CA GLU A 249 18.42 -12.23 1.04
C GLU A 249 18.74 -13.20 -0.09
N CYS A 250 17.90 -13.30 -1.13
CA CYS A 250 18.19 -14.10 -2.29
C CYS A 250 19.52 -13.68 -2.93
N LYS A 251 20.50 -14.58 -2.88
CA LYS A 251 21.77 -14.39 -3.57
C LYS A 251 21.51 -14.38 -5.08
N LYS A 252 22.26 -13.57 -5.82
CA LYS A 252 22.23 -13.62 -7.29
C LYS A 252 22.59 -15.02 -7.76
N TYR A 253 21.66 -15.68 -8.43
CA TYR A 253 21.97 -16.93 -9.11
C TYR A 253 22.73 -16.64 -10.39
N PRO A 254 23.83 -17.36 -10.69
CA PRO A 254 24.52 -17.19 -11.96
C PRO A 254 23.61 -17.62 -13.11
N HIS A 255 23.42 -16.75 -14.10
CA HIS A 255 22.56 -16.98 -15.27
C HIS A 255 22.80 -18.31 -15.97
N ARG A 256 24.05 -18.75 -15.98
CA ARG A 256 24.51 -19.98 -16.67
C ARG A 256 23.87 -21.25 -16.13
N GLU A 257 23.43 -21.24 -14.86
CA GLU A 257 22.83 -22.41 -14.23
C GLU A 257 21.36 -22.61 -14.59
N LEU A 258 20.67 -21.53 -14.97
CA LEU A 258 19.22 -21.58 -15.27
C LEU A 258 18.92 -21.83 -16.75
N GLY A 259 19.92 -21.82 -17.64
CA GLY A 259 19.72 -22.00 -19.08
C GLY A 259 18.80 -20.96 -19.74
N ILE A 260 18.51 -19.87 -19.05
CA ILE A 260 17.65 -18.81 -19.53
C ILE A 260 18.42 -18.03 -20.59
N LYS A 261 18.00 -18.16 -21.83
CA LYS A 261 18.44 -17.28 -22.91
C LYS A 261 17.73 -15.96 -22.77
N ASP A 262 18.48 -14.86 -22.84
CA ASP A 262 17.90 -13.52 -22.97
C ASP A 262 17.22 -13.46 -24.34
N THR A 263 15.91 -13.66 -24.34
CA THR A 263 15.09 -13.60 -25.55
C THR A 263 14.38 -12.25 -25.70
N SER A 264 14.69 -11.30 -24.81
CA SER A 264 14.15 -9.96 -24.93
C SER A 264 14.72 -9.34 -26.19
N PRO A 265 13.93 -9.10 -27.25
CA PRO A 265 14.40 -8.24 -28.33
C PRO A 265 14.76 -6.89 -27.69
N GLU A 266 15.82 -6.25 -28.16
CA GLU A 266 16.02 -4.82 -27.90
C GLU A 266 14.87 -4.08 -28.63
N GLU A 267 13.69 -4.08 -28.01
CA GLU A 267 12.60 -3.26 -28.48
C GLU A 267 13.06 -1.81 -28.36
N ARG A 268 13.36 -1.21 -29.51
CA ARG A 268 13.48 0.24 -29.59
C ARG A 268 12.11 0.78 -29.27
N PHE A 269 12.01 1.41 -28.11
CA PHE A 269 10.77 2.03 -27.68
C PHE A 269 10.39 3.11 -28.72
N ASP A 270 9.23 2.96 -29.33
CA ASP A 270 8.71 3.94 -30.29
C ASP A 270 8.06 5.09 -29.52
N TYR A 271 8.73 6.22 -29.47
CA TYR A 271 8.22 7.44 -28.85
C TYR A 271 7.15 8.16 -29.68
N GLY A 272 6.94 7.79 -30.93
CA GLY A 272 6.00 8.44 -31.83
C GLY A 272 4.58 8.57 -31.27
N PRO A 273 3.96 7.52 -30.73
CA PRO A 273 2.63 7.61 -30.07
C PRO A 273 2.60 8.57 -28.90
N ILE A 274 3.65 8.64 -28.09
CA ILE A 274 3.73 9.52 -26.92
C ILE A 274 3.87 10.98 -27.36
N GLU A 275 4.74 11.26 -28.32
CA GLU A 275 4.90 12.60 -28.93
C GLU A 275 3.60 13.12 -29.54
N LYS A 276 2.89 12.26 -30.25
CA LYS A 276 1.58 12.59 -30.79
C LYS A 276 0.57 12.94 -29.69
N ALA A 277 0.44 12.10 -28.67
CA ALA A 277 -0.45 12.33 -27.55
C ALA A 277 -0.09 13.63 -26.79
N PHE A 278 1.19 13.90 -26.59
CA PHE A 278 1.66 15.13 -25.96
C PHE A 278 1.28 16.36 -26.79
N SER A 279 1.48 16.32 -28.10
CA SER A 279 1.13 17.41 -29.02
C SER A 279 -0.39 17.65 -29.06
N GLU A 280 -1.20 16.61 -29.12
CA GLU A 280 -2.65 16.72 -29.10
C GLU A 280 -3.16 17.28 -27.76
N THR A 281 -2.64 16.79 -26.65
CA THR A 281 -3.02 17.24 -25.31
C THR A 281 -2.64 18.70 -25.09
N SER A 282 -1.43 19.10 -25.45
CA SER A 282 -0.98 20.49 -25.33
C SER A 282 -1.81 21.44 -26.21
N SER A 283 -2.17 21.01 -27.41
CA SER A 283 -3.06 21.79 -28.29
C SER A 283 -4.43 22.03 -27.65
N LEU A 284 -4.99 21.00 -26.98
CA LEU A 284 -6.28 21.13 -26.27
C LEU A 284 -6.19 22.05 -25.05
N LEU A 285 -5.14 21.93 -24.27
CA LEU A 285 -4.99 22.64 -22.99
C LEU A 285 -4.47 24.09 -23.17
N LEU A 286 -3.55 24.28 -24.10
CA LEU A 286 -2.82 25.55 -24.27
C LEU A 286 -3.21 26.31 -25.55
N GLY A 287 -4.03 25.70 -26.41
CA GLY A 287 -4.36 26.27 -27.74
C GLY A 287 -3.20 26.17 -28.75
N THR A 288 -2.09 25.57 -28.40
CA THR A 288 -0.89 25.45 -29.22
C THR A 288 -0.27 24.06 -29.03
N PRO A 289 0.01 23.32 -30.12
CA PRO A 289 0.67 22.03 -30.01
C PRO A 289 2.14 22.23 -29.59
N LEU A 290 2.56 21.51 -28.59
CA LEU A 290 3.96 21.37 -28.20
C LEU A 290 4.54 20.11 -28.85
N SER A 291 5.82 20.10 -29.10
CA SER A 291 6.56 18.94 -29.58
C SER A 291 7.80 18.71 -28.75
N ARG A 292 8.41 17.53 -28.88
CA ARG A 292 9.60 17.15 -28.13
C ARG A 292 9.37 17.15 -26.63
N ILE A 293 8.56 16.18 -26.18
CA ILE A 293 8.24 15.98 -24.75
C ILE A 293 9.48 15.97 -23.85
N GLU A 294 10.62 15.54 -24.37
CA GLU A 294 11.91 15.53 -23.66
C GLU A 294 12.33 16.91 -23.14
N GLU A 295 12.01 17.99 -23.88
CA GLU A 295 12.33 19.36 -23.47
C GLU A 295 11.54 19.80 -22.25
N TYR A 296 10.43 19.14 -21.97
CA TYR A 296 9.54 19.39 -20.82
C TYR A 296 9.72 18.38 -19.70
N SER A 297 10.63 17.41 -19.82
CA SER A 297 10.79 16.31 -18.87
C SER A 297 11.03 16.80 -17.44
N ALA A 298 11.88 17.79 -17.25
CA ALA A 298 12.15 18.36 -15.93
C ALA A 298 10.90 18.98 -15.27
N PHE A 299 10.01 19.58 -16.07
CA PHE A 299 8.74 20.11 -15.59
C PHE A 299 7.73 19.00 -15.31
N LEU A 300 7.61 18.04 -16.21
CA LEU A 300 6.64 16.94 -16.10
C LEU A 300 7.00 15.94 -14.97
N GLN A 301 8.28 15.83 -14.63
CA GLN A 301 8.78 14.93 -13.60
C GLN A 301 8.96 15.61 -12.22
N ARG A 302 8.65 16.88 -12.13
CA ARG A 302 8.95 17.70 -10.94
C ARG A 302 8.54 17.08 -9.61
N ASP A 303 7.37 16.47 -9.56
CA ASP A 303 6.79 15.89 -8.35
C ASP A 303 6.71 14.35 -8.43
N ILE A 304 7.36 13.73 -9.39
CA ILE A 304 7.42 12.28 -9.53
C ILE A 304 8.73 11.80 -8.90
N PRO A 305 8.67 10.92 -7.87
CA PRO A 305 9.88 10.35 -7.30
C PRO A 305 10.68 9.61 -8.37
N GLU A 306 11.99 9.81 -8.41
CA GLU A 306 12.86 8.99 -9.25
C GLU A 306 12.78 7.53 -8.77
N ASN A 307 12.15 6.70 -9.56
CA ASN A 307 12.22 5.26 -9.36
C ASN A 307 13.62 4.79 -9.73
N GLY A 308 14.36 4.26 -8.77
CA GLY A 308 15.61 3.60 -9.05
C GLY A 308 15.41 2.50 -10.10
N ARG A 309 16.38 2.29 -10.98
CA ARG A 309 16.34 1.20 -11.96
C ARG A 309 16.25 -0.13 -11.22
N LEU A 310 15.13 -0.82 -11.37
CA LEU A 310 14.99 -2.20 -10.95
C LEU A 310 15.69 -3.06 -12.01
N LEU A 311 16.81 -3.63 -11.63
CA LEU A 311 17.53 -4.56 -12.49
C LEU A 311 17.00 -5.98 -12.28
N SER A 312 16.79 -6.71 -13.36
CA SER A 312 16.47 -8.13 -13.27
C SER A 312 17.59 -8.85 -12.50
N PRO A 313 17.29 -9.63 -11.45
CA PRO A 313 18.30 -10.39 -10.73
C PRO A 313 18.95 -11.47 -11.60
N PHE A 314 18.34 -11.80 -12.73
CA PHE A 314 18.83 -12.81 -13.66
C PHE A 314 19.66 -12.20 -14.80
N SER A 315 19.27 -11.09 -15.41
CA SER A 315 19.98 -10.50 -16.54
C SER A 315 20.85 -9.29 -16.17
N GLY A 316 20.66 -8.70 -15.01
CA GLY A 316 21.39 -7.51 -14.61
C GLY A 316 21.02 -6.26 -15.44
N LYS A 317 19.94 -6.36 -16.22
CA LYS A 317 19.40 -5.25 -17.05
C LYS A 317 18.14 -4.69 -16.44
#